data_5d7e6f238873fd683845b3262aab89d6
#
_entry.id   5d7e6f238873fd683845b3262aab89d6
#
_cell.length_a   1.000
_cell.length_b   1.000
_cell.length_c   1.000
_cell.angle_alpha   90.00
_cell.angle_beta   90.00
_cell.angle_gamma   90.00
#
_symmetry.space_group_name_H-M   'P 1'
#
loop_
_entity.id
_entity.type
_entity.pdbx_description
1 polymer ?
#
loop_
_entity_poly.entity_id
_entity_poly.type
_entity_poly.pdbx_seq_one_letter_code
_entity_poly.pdbx_strand_id
1 'polypeptide(L)'
;MNGAPTVLVTNSRRMRQLNARFRGKDYATDVLSFPSPVFVEGFGGDIAVSADIAARNARALGHSVAEEVKILVLHGVLHLAGYDHESDSGQMAEKELRLRRKLGLPAALIERAAVKRRRPTNARSRT
;
A
#
# COMPACT_ATOMS: atom_id res chain seq x y z
N MET A 1 -2.01 -1.42 16.96
CA MET A 1 -2.68 -2.52 16.23
C MET A 1 -2.45 -3.81 16.97
N ASN A 2 -3.51 -4.52 17.25
CA ASN A 2 -3.44 -5.82 17.93
C ASN A 2 -3.52 -6.93 16.91
N GLY A 3 -2.65 -7.89 16.99
CA GLY A 3 -2.62 -9.02 16.09
C GLY A 3 -1.97 -8.70 14.75
N ALA A 4 -1.71 -9.75 13.99
CA ALA A 4 -1.08 -9.63 12.68
C ALA A 4 -2.14 -9.47 11.59
N PRO A 5 -1.90 -8.65 10.57
CA PRO A 5 -2.82 -8.55 9.46
C PRO A 5 -2.72 -9.77 8.54
N THR A 6 -3.79 -10.02 7.81
CA THR A 6 -3.81 -11.03 6.74
C THR A 6 -3.48 -10.32 5.43
N VAL A 7 -2.58 -10.89 4.65
CA VAL A 7 -2.19 -10.33 3.37
C VAL A 7 -2.71 -11.20 2.23
N LEU A 8 -3.47 -10.59 1.34
CA LEU A 8 -3.95 -11.25 0.13
C LEU A 8 -3.21 -10.66 -1.07
N VAL A 9 -2.49 -11.50 -1.79
CA VAL A 9 -1.85 -11.09 -3.03
C VAL A 9 -2.77 -11.51 -4.17
N THR A 10 -3.22 -10.54 -4.97
CA THR A 10 -4.16 -10.79 -6.03
C THR A 10 -3.74 -10.01 -7.30
N ASN A 11 -4.67 -9.65 -8.16
CA ASN A 11 -4.38 -8.93 -9.41
C ASN A 11 -5.19 -7.64 -9.51
N SER A 12 -4.87 -6.84 -10.52
CA SER A 12 -5.50 -5.52 -10.69
C SER A 12 -7.00 -5.61 -10.93
N ARG A 13 -7.46 -6.64 -11.62
CA ARG A 13 -8.87 -6.86 -11.86
C ARG A 13 -9.62 -7.06 -10.54
N ARG A 14 -9.10 -7.92 -9.68
CA ARG A 14 -9.70 -8.17 -8.37
C ARG A 14 -9.62 -6.93 -7.48
N MET A 15 -8.51 -6.21 -7.55
CA MET A 15 -8.35 -4.98 -6.78
C MET A 15 -9.38 -3.94 -7.18
N ARG A 16 -9.68 -3.84 -8.47
CA ARG A 16 -10.73 -2.93 -8.94
C ARG A 16 -12.09 -3.32 -8.35
N GLN A 17 -12.41 -4.61 -8.33
CA GLN A 17 -13.64 -5.10 -7.74
C GLN A 17 -13.73 -4.79 -6.25
N LEU A 18 -12.64 -5.02 -5.52
CA LEU A 18 -12.59 -4.75 -4.09
C LEU A 18 -12.71 -3.25 -3.80
N ASN A 19 -12.03 -2.44 -4.60
CA ASN A 19 -12.05 -1.00 -4.42
C ASN A 19 -13.47 -0.44 -4.69
N ALA A 20 -14.13 -0.92 -5.73
CA ALA A 20 -15.49 -0.53 -6.05
C ALA A 20 -16.47 -0.93 -4.96
N ARG A 21 -16.34 -2.17 -4.48
CA ARG A 21 -17.26 -2.71 -3.48
C ARG A 21 -17.11 -2.08 -2.12
N PHE A 22 -15.88 -1.88 -1.66
CA PHE A 22 -15.63 -1.46 -0.30
C PHE A 22 -15.28 0.02 -0.14
N ARG A 23 -14.88 0.69 -1.21
CA ARG A 23 -14.51 2.09 -1.14
C ARG A 23 -15.27 2.97 -2.14
N GLY A 24 -16.14 2.38 -2.94
CA GLY A 24 -16.91 3.11 -3.94
C GLY A 24 -16.09 3.69 -5.08
N LYS A 25 -14.90 3.14 -5.32
CA LYS A 25 -13.99 3.66 -6.36
C LYS A 25 -13.77 2.60 -7.42
N ASP A 26 -14.23 2.87 -8.65
CA ASP A 26 -14.17 1.90 -9.72
C ASP A 26 -12.89 2.00 -10.53
N TYR A 27 -11.77 1.72 -9.87
CA TYR A 27 -10.47 1.62 -10.54
C TYR A 27 -9.55 0.71 -9.73
N ALA A 28 -8.53 0.16 -10.39
CA ALA A 28 -7.56 -0.68 -9.74
C ALA A 28 -6.57 0.18 -8.95
N THR A 29 -6.11 -0.37 -7.82
CA THR A 29 -5.08 0.25 -7.01
C THR A 29 -4.05 -0.79 -6.63
N ASP A 30 -2.87 -0.37 -6.15
CA ASP A 30 -1.80 -1.28 -5.80
C ASP A 30 -2.01 -1.97 -4.45
N VAL A 31 -2.61 -1.28 -3.49
CA VAL A 31 -2.82 -1.82 -2.16
C VAL A 31 -4.10 -1.26 -1.54
N LEU A 32 -4.80 -2.11 -0.79
CA LEU A 32 -5.97 -1.73 -0.01
C LEU A 32 -5.84 -2.29 1.39
N SER A 33 -6.23 -1.49 2.38
CA SER A 33 -6.23 -1.91 3.78
C SER A 33 -7.64 -1.89 4.31
N PHE A 34 -8.01 -2.97 5.01
CA PHE A 34 -9.34 -3.12 5.60
C PHE A 34 -9.18 -3.36 7.10
N PRO A 35 -9.55 -2.40 7.94
CA PRO A 35 -9.46 -2.59 9.40
C PRO A 35 -10.30 -3.76 9.86
N SER A 36 -9.85 -4.47 10.87
CA SER A 36 -10.65 -5.54 11.45
C SER A 36 -11.85 -4.98 12.19
N PRO A 37 -12.93 -5.75 12.28
CA PRO A 37 -14.03 -5.36 13.15
C PRO A 37 -13.56 -5.26 14.59
N VAL A 38 -14.08 -4.29 15.31
CA VAL A 38 -13.66 -3.99 16.68
C VAL A 38 -13.80 -5.20 17.60
N PHE A 39 -14.80 -6.02 17.36
CA PHE A 39 -15.09 -7.16 18.23
C PHE A 39 -14.28 -8.42 17.90
N VAL A 40 -13.40 -8.39 16.91
CA VAL A 40 -12.59 -9.54 16.54
C VAL A 40 -11.20 -9.36 17.16
N GLU A 41 -10.98 -10.05 18.28
CA GLU A 41 -9.71 -9.99 18.99
C GLU A 41 -8.61 -10.72 18.25
N GLY A 42 -7.41 -10.17 18.28
CA GLY A 42 -6.24 -10.84 17.71
C GLY A 42 -6.13 -10.70 16.20
N PHE A 43 -7.09 -10.06 15.56
CA PHE A 43 -7.09 -9.89 14.12
C PHE A 43 -6.69 -8.46 13.77
N GLY A 44 -5.63 -8.31 13.01
CA GLY A 44 -5.06 -6.99 12.69
C GLY A 44 -5.65 -6.32 11.46
N GLY A 45 -6.61 -6.94 10.78
CA GLY A 45 -7.19 -6.43 9.55
C GLY A 45 -6.68 -7.17 8.33
N ASP A 46 -7.11 -6.73 7.16
CA ASP A 46 -6.71 -7.33 5.88
C ASP A 46 -5.98 -6.33 5.01
N ILE A 47 -4.99 -6.81 4.27
CA ILE A 47 -4.29 -6.01 3.27
C ILE A 47 -4.35 -6.78 1.97
N ALA A 48 -4.85 -6.15 0.92
CA ALA A 48 -4.86 -6.75 -0.43
C ALA A 48 -3.85 -6.00 -1.30
N VAL A 49 -3.04 -6.74 -2.03
CA VAL A 49 -1.98 -6.19 -2.89
C VAL A 49 -2.14 -6.75 -4.30
N SER A 50 -2.03 -5.90 -5.30
CA SER A 50 -2.06 -6.32 -6.69
C SER A 50 -0.66 -6.70 -7.14
N ALA A 51 -0.46 -7.97 -7.50
CA ALA A 51 0.83 -8.47 -7.97
C ALA A 51 1.25 -7.86 -9.30
N ASP A 52 0.33 -7.67 -10.22
CA ASP A 52 0.66 -7.10 -11.54
C ASP A 52 0.98 -5.62 -11.44
N ILE A 53 0.27 -4.87 -10.60
CA ILE A 53 0.60 -3.46 -10.38
C ILE A 53 1.93 -3.35 -9.62
N ALA A 54 2.16 -4.24 -8.64
CA ALA A 54 3.43 -4.27 -7.93
C ALA A 54 4.61 -4.54 -8.87
N ALA A 55 4.43 -5.45 -9.81
CA ALA A 55 5.47 -5.76 -10.81
C ALA A 55 5.75 -4.54 -11.69
N ARG A 56 4.73 -3.84 -12.12
CA ARG A 56 4.86 -2.63 -12.92
C ARG A 56 5.57 -1.52 -12.15
N ASN A 57 5.19 -1.33 -10.90
CA ASN A 57 5.82 -0.33 -10.03
C ASN A 57 7.29 -0.65 -9.79
N ALA A 58 7.58 -1.92 -9.52
CA ALA A 58 8.95 -2.38 -9.27
C ALA A 58 9.85 -2.08 -10.46
N ARG A 59 9.35 -2.36 -11.67
CA ARG A 59 10.09 -2.10 -12.89
C ARG A 59 10.35 -0.61 -13.07
N ALA A 60 9.35 0.21 -12.82
CA ALA A 60 9.47 1.66 -12.95
C ALA A 60 10.42 2.26 -11.90
N LEU A 61 10.48 1.67 -10.73
CA LEU A 61 11.28 2.17 -9.61
C LEU A 61 12.65 1.52 -9.48
N GLY A 62 12.93 0.49 -10.27
CA GLY A 62 14.24 -0.15 -10.31
C GLY A 62 14.54 -1.10 -9.16
N HIS A 63 13.54 -1.77 -8.62
CA HIS A 63 13.77 -2.78 -7.59
C HIS A 63 12.94 -4.03 -7.87
N SER A 64 13.09 -5.06 -7.05
CA SER A 64 12.43 -6.34 -7.30
C SER A 64 10.94 -6.29 -6.95
N VAL A 65 10.17 -7.21 -7.53
CA VAL A 65 8.75 -7.34 -7.21
C VAL A 65 8.57 -7.68 -5.73
N ALA A 66 9.43 -8.54 -5.20
CA ALA A 66 9.35 -8.89 -3.78
C ALA A 66 9.55 -7.66 -2.88
N GLU A 67 10.48 -6.80 -3.23
CA GLU A 67 10.69 -5.55 -2.50
C GLU A 67 9.48 -4.64 -2.59
N GLU A 68 8.89 -4.53 -3.78
CA GLU A 68 7.71 -3.70 -3.96
C GLU A 68 6.52 -4.22 -3.15
N VAL A 69 6.30 -5.53 -3.14
CA VAL A 69 5.22 -6.12 -2.33
C VAL A 69 5.43 -5.82 -0.84
N LYS A 70 6.67 -5.95 -0.37
CA LYS A 70 6.98 -5.63 1.03
C LYS A 70 6.72 -4.16 1.36
N ILE A 71 7.06 -3.27 0.45
CA ILE A 71 6.80 -1.84 0.61
C ILE A 71 5.30 -1.58 0.68
N LEU A 72 4.53 -2.19 -0.22
CA LEU A 72 3.08 -2.01 -0.23
C LEU A 72 2.42 -2.58 1.02
N VAL A 73 2.89 -3.73 1.49
CA VAL A 73 2.39 -4.31 2.74
C VAL A 73 2.72 -3.40 3.92
N LEU A 74 3.93 -2.87 3.99
CA LEU A 74 4.32 -1.93 5.03
C LEU A 74 3.41 -0.71 5.04
N HIS A 75 3.14 -0.16 3.86
CA HIS A 75 2.23 0.98 3.71
C HIS A 75 0.83 0.64 4.25
N GLY A 76 0.32 -0.54 3.89
CA GLY A 76 -0.97 -1.02 4.37
C GLY A 76 -1.01 -1.22 5.87
N VAL A 77 0.06 -1.74 6.45
CA VAL A 77 0.17 -1.93 7.90
C VAL A 77 0.12 -0.58 8.61
N LEU A 78 0.80 0.43 8.08
CA LEU A 78 0.78 1.76 8.68
C LEU A 78 -0.62 2.37 8.65
N HIS A 79 -1.36 2.17 7.55
CA HIS A 79 -2.76 2.60 7.51
C HIS A 79 -3.61 1.88 8.56
N LEU A 80 -3.42 0.58 8.73
CA LEU A 80 -4.14 -0.18 9.74
C LEU A 80 -3.79 0.30 11.15
N ALA A 81 -2.58 0.79 11.33
CA ALA A 81 -2.14 1.33 12.62
C ALA A 81 -2.62 2.76 12.87
N GLY A 82 -3.35 3.34 11.92
CA GLY A 82 -3.95 4.65 12.11
C GLY A 82 -3.22 5.82 11.45
N TYR A 83 -2.12 5.55 10.76
CA TYR A 83 -1.43 6.62 10.04
C TYR A 83 -2.19 6.96 8.76
N ASP A 84 -2.27 8.24 8.45
CA ASP A 84 -2.95 8.71 7.25
C ASP A 84 -2.16 9.88 6.68
N HIS A 85 -1.39 9.63 5.62
CA HIS A 85 -0.51 10.64 5.05
C HIS A 85 -1.26 11.82 4.40
N GLU A 86 -2.55 11.67 4.14
CA GLU A 86 -3.36 12.74 3.56
C GLU A 86 -3.80 13.76 4.60
N SER A 87 -3.84 13.37 5.87
CA SER A 87 -4.31 14.24 6.93
C SER A 87 -3.26 14.57 7.98
N ASP A 88 -2.07 13.96 7.92
CA ASP A 88 -1.03 14.21 8.89
C ASP A 88 -0.02 15.25 8.40
N SER A 89 0.94 15.59 9.23
CA SER A 89 2.00 16.54 8.90
C SER A 89 3.31 15.85 8.51
N GLY A 90 3.20 14.67 7.92
CA GLY A 90 4.36 13.90 7.47
C GLY A 90 4.74 12.75 8.38
N GLN A 91 3.95 12.47 9.41
CA GLN A 91 4.27 11.41 10.35
C GLN A 91 4.31 10.03 9.68
N MET A 92 3.37 9.75 8.80
CA MET A 92 3.34 8.47 8.10
C MET A 92 4.56 8.29 7.20
N ALA A 93 4.90 9.31 6.43
CA ALA A 93 6.06 9.27 5.53
C ALA A 93 7.35 9.06 6.32
N GLU A 94 7.49 9.75 7.43
CA GLU A 94 8.66 9.64 8.29
C GLU A 94 8.78 8.25 8.90
N LYS A 95 7.67 7.71 9.39
CA LYS A 95 7.64 6.37 9.95
C LYS A 95 7.96 5.32 8.90
N GLU A 96 7.39 5.46 7.71
CA GLU A 96 7.64 4.55 6.61
C GLU A 96 9.12 4.55 6.22
N LEU A 97 9.71 5.72 6.09
CA LEU A 97 11.12 5.85 5.73
C LEU A 97 12.03 5.16 6.77
N ARG A 98 11.75 5.37 8.03
CA ARG A 98 12.51 4.76 9.12
C ARG A 98 12.43 3.25 9.07
N LEU A 99 11.24 2.70 8.85
CA LEU A 99 11.03 1.26 8.79
C LEU A 99 11.65 0.65 7.53
N ARG A 100 11.63 1.36 6.40
CA ARG A 100 12.31 0.90 5.20
C ARG A 100 13.80 0.75 5.42
N ARG A 101 14.42 1.73 6.08
CA ARG A 101 15.84 1.67 6.40
C ARG A 101 16.14 0.48 7.30
N LYS A 102 15.32 0.26 8.31
CA LYS A 102 15.48 -0.84 9.24
C LYS A 102 15.35 -2.20 8.56
N LEU A 103 14.48 -2.30 7.57
CA LEU A 103 14.22 -3.54 6.84
C LEU A 103 15.08 -3.69 5.59
N GLY A 104 15.93 -2.73 5.28
CA GLY A 104 16.75 -2.79 4.10
C GLY A 104 15.98 -2.64 2.80
N LEU A 105 14.85 -1.94 2.83
CA LEU A 105 14.04 -1.74 1.63
C LEU A 105 14.43 -0.46 0.91
N PRO A 106 14.30 -0.45 -0.44
CA PRO A 106 14.72 0.70 -1.22
C PRO A 106 13.74 1.87 -1.17
N ALA A 107 14.18 2.90 -1.74
CA ALA A 107 13.59 4.18 -2.07
C ALA A 107 12.56 4.76 -1.16
N ALA A 108 12.75 6.00 -0.86
CA ALA A 108 11.83 6.79 -0.08
C ALA A 108 10.57 7.09 -0.87
N LEU A 109 9.53 7.45 -0.15
CA LEU A 109 8.24 7.82 -0.72
C LEU A 109 8.35 8.99 -1.71
N ILE A 110 9.28 9.88 -1.51
CA ILE A 110 9.49 11.01 -2.41
C ILE A 110 9.88 10.56 -3.81
N GLU A 111 10.79 9.59 -3.93
CA GLU A 111 11.18 9.05 -5.22
C GLU A 111 10.02 8.37 -5.91
N ARG A 112 9.22 7.65 -5.14
CA ARG A 112 8.04 6.99 -5.62
C ARG A 112 7.03 7.99 -6.17
N ALA A 113 6.79 9.07 -5.46
CA ALA A 113 5.89 10.12 -5.89
C ALA A 113 6.39 10.80 -7.17
N ALA A 114 7.70 11.04 -7.27
CA ALA A 114 8.28 11.65 -8.44
C ALA A 114 8.11 10.78 -9.69
N VAL A 115 8.32 9.49 -9.57
CA VAL A 115 8.12 8.55 -10.66
C VAL A 115 6.66 8.58 -11.12
N LYS A 116 5.74 8.59 -10.20
CA LYS A 116 4.32 8.63 -10.55
C LYS A 116 3.90 9.90 -11.23
N ARG A 117 4.46 11.03 -10.86
CA ARG A 117 4.16 12.31 -11.50
C ARG A 117 4.62 12.37 -12.94
N ARG A 118 5.64 11.60 -13.30
CA ARG A 118 6.15 11.56 -14.66
C ARG A 118 5.25 10.79 -15.61
N ARG A 119 4.33 9.99 -15.08
CA ARG A 119 3.43 9.22 -15.90
C ARG A 119 2.32 10.12 -16.40
N PRO A 120 2.09 10.12 -17.71
CA PRO A 120 1.16 11.07 -18.27
C PRO A 120 -0.27 10.78 -17.94
N THR A 121 -0.67 9.65 -17.55
CA THR A 121 -2.04 9.41 -17.48
C THR A 121 -2.51 8.99 -16.24
N ASN A 122 -3.70 9.28 -16.00
CA ASN A 122 -4.45 8.54 -15.17
C ASN A 122 -3.75 8.14 -14.04
N ALA A 123 -3.02 9.00 -13.51
CA ALA A 123 -2.38 8.72 -12.28
C ALA A 123 -3.43 8.28 -11.36
N ARG A 124 -3.57 7.01 -11.17
CA ARG A 124 -4.54 6.55 -10.27
C ARG A 124 -4.06 6.85 -8.93
N SER A 125 -4.90 7.41 -8.16
CA SER A 125 -4.56 7.63 -6.80
C SER A 125 -4.43 6.30 -6.11
N ARG A 126 -3.60 6.22 -5.15
CA ARG A 126 -3.47 5.09 -4.31
C ARG A 126 -4.11 5.32 -3.00
N THR A 127 -4.44 4.30 -2.38
CA THR A 127 -4.96 4.40 -1.03
C THR A 127 -3.87 4.63 -0.02
#